data_5ba07e1c2b0710fc4341bcabc7a1324d
#
_entry.id   5ba07e1c2b0710fc4341bcabc7a1324d
#
_cell.length_a   1.000
_cell.length_b   1.000
_cell.length_c   1.000
_cell.angle_alpha   90.00
_cell.angle_beta   90.00
_cell.angle_gamma   90.00
#
_symmetry.space_group_name_H-M   'P 1'
#
loop_
_entity.id
_entity.type
_entity.pdbx_description
1 polymer ?
#
loop_
_entity_poly.entity_id
_entity_poly.type
_entity_poly.pdbx_seq_one_letter_code
_entity_poly.pdbx_strand_id
1 'polypeptide(L)'
;MVKIPDHYTAQQAQEILGMTYSGLRNQVGAGHIRSVIPPGKRQAVYLKEDVDSLKREMEAWLISRHQVKMPPAKFVRATIEDMPEAVALADAIFGGLNTIPVEKRIAWLKKNPDIDYLLKQEEQIVGYLSLVPLRPETIEDLLTLKRFAKDLTAEDILTYEPNTPVDIYGMAIGVRPGVSKSQKREWGQRLILGAKDVLVDLGKRGIPIRRMIAHSFTPDGIRLMRHAGFTETTPKAPGLHDFMIDVEQSGLPWLMEYKGALKEWQEAQNQANGHRGKRTRNNAPSHSV
;
A
#
# COMPACT_ATOMS: atom_id res chain seq x y z
N MET A 1 -40.66 -17.04 -28.58
CA MET A 1 -39.30 -16.99 -28.03
C MET A 1 -39.21 -17.97 -26.88
N VAL A 2 -38.35 -18.99 -26.93
CA VAL A 2 -38.17 -19.92 -25.81
C VAL A 2 -37.41 -19.16 -24.69
N LYS A 3 -38.08 -18.89 -23.58
CA LYS A 3 -37.47 -18.34 -22.39
C LYS A 3 -36.56 -19.42 -21.79
N ILE A 4 -35.28 -19.17 -21.66
CA ILE A 4 -34.36 -20.02 -20.92
C ILE A 4 -34.50 -19.63 -19.43
N PRO A 5 -34.90 -20.56 -18.56
CA PRO A 5 -34.98 -20.27 -17.13
C PRO A 5 -33.67 -19.66 -16.63
N ASP A 6 -33.75 -18.74 -15.71
CA ASP A 6 -32.60 -18.08 -15.02
C ASP A 6 -31.61 -17.31 -15.93
N HIS A 7 -32.01 -16.94 -17.17
CA HIS A 7 -31.19 -16.14 -18.03
C HIS A 7 -31.99 -14.98 -18.64
N TYR A 8 -31.30 -13.85 -18.86
CA TYR A 8 -31.75 -12.72 -19.65
C TYR A 8 -31.23 -12.80 -21.07
N THR A 9 -32.01 -12.32 -22.02
CA THR A 9 -31.50 -12.03 -23.37
C THR A 9 -30.56 -10.82 -23.34
N ALA A 10 -29.77 -10.62 -24.41
CA ALA A 10 -28.89 -9.45 -24.52
C ALA A 10 -29.67 -8.13 -24.38
N GLN A 11 -30.83 -8.02 -24.97
CA GLN A 11 -31.69 -6.84 -24.90
C GLN A 11 -32.17 -6.60 -23.48
N GLN A 12 -32.66 -7.63 -22.78
CA GLN A 12 -33.10 -7.50 -21.38
C GLN A 12 -31.96 -7.10 -20.45
N ALA A 13 -30.76 -7.72 -20.59
CA ALA A 13 -29.61 -7.38 -19.81
C ALA A 13 -29.15 -5.92 -20.04
N GLN A 14 -29.18 -5.44 -21.28
CA GLN A 14 -28.87 -4.05 -21.63
C GLN A 14 -29.89 -3.08 -21.00
N GLU A 15 -31.17 -3.38 -21.07
CA GLU A 15 -32.26 -2.56 -20.47
C GLU A 15 -32.11 -2.50 -18.94
N ILE A 16 -31.88 -3.66 -18.30
CA ILE A 16 -31.71 -3.75 -16.83
C ILE A 16 -30.51 -2.96 -16.35
N LEU A 17 -29.37 -3.04 -17.06
CA LEU A 17 -28.10 -2.41 -16.68
C LEU A 17 -27.95 -0.99 -17.24
N GLY A 18 -28.84 -0.55 -18.14
CA GLY A 18 -28.75 0.76 -18.79
C GLY A 18 -27.50 0.94 -19.64
N MET A 19 -26.98 -0.14 -20.26
CA MET A 19 -25.72 -0.10 -21.02
C MET A 19 -25.86 -0.61 -22.45
N THR A 20 -24.91 -0.24 -23.30
CA THR A 20 -24.83 -0.72 -24.69
C THR A 20 -24.39 -2.18 -24.75
N TYR A 21 -24.59 -2.82 -25.90
CA TYR A 21 -24.14 -4.19 -26.14
C TYR A 21 -22.62 -4.36 -25.94
N SER A 22 -21.81 -3.37 -26.35
CA SER A 22 -20.36 -3.40 -26.11
C SER A 22 -20.03 -3.31 -24.63
N GLY A 23 -20.75 -2.49 -23.87
CA GLY A 23 -20.66 -2.42 -22.41
C GLY A 23 -20.95 -3.77 -21.75
N LEU A 24 -22.04 -4.43 -22.18
CA LEU A 24 -22.41 -5.76 -21.67
C LEU A 24 -21.32 -6.80 -21.96
N ARG A 25 -20.75 -6.80 -23.17
CA ARG A 25 -19.63 -7.69 -23.51
C ARG A 25 -18.39 -7.45 -22.68
N ASN A 26 -18.09 -6.19 -22.36
CA ASN A 26 -16.96 -5.87 -21.49
C ASN A 26 -17.17 -6.42 -20.07
N GLN A 27 -18.41 -6.39 -19.54
CA GLN A 27 -18.73 -6.99 -18.24
C GLN A 27 -18.58 -8.52 -18.25
N VAL A 28 -18.90 -9.17 -19.36
CA VAL A 28 -18.64 -10.61 -19.55
C VAL A 28 -17.14 -10.88 -19.63
N GLY A 29 -16.40 -10.10 -20.42
CA GLY A 29 -14.94 -10.24 -20.54
C GLY A 29 -14.20 -10.00 -19.21
N ALA A 30 -14.74 -9.13 -18.36
CA ALA A 30 -14.23 -8.88 -17.00
C ALA A 30 -14.65 -9.95 -15.98
N GLY A 31 -15.47 -10.94 -16.37
CA GLY A 31 -15.95 -11.99 -15.46
C GLY A 31 -17.05 -11.58 -14.49
N HIS A 32 -17.65 -10.40 -14.68
CA HIS A 32 -18.73 -9.90 -13.81
C HIS A 32 -20.09 -10.52 -14.17
N ILE A 33 -20.27 -11.00 -15.41
CA ILE A 33 -21.51 -11.62 -15.90
C ILE A 33 -21.14 -12.89 -16.65
N ARG A 34 -21.69 -14.01 -16.26
CA ARG A 34 -21.60 -15.27 -16.98
C ARG A 34 -22.60 -15.26 -18.15
N SER A 35 -22.13 -15.71 -19.32
CA SER A 35 -22.96 -15.86 -20.50
C SER A 35 -22.81 -17.24 -21.12
N VAL A 36 -23.87 -17.74 -21.76
CA VAL A 36 -23.86 -19.01 -22.45
C VAL A 36 -24.58 -18.86 -23.81
N ILE A 37 -24.10 -19.54 -24.84
CA ILE A 37 -24.83 -19.68 -26.10
C ILE A 37 -25.57 -21.01 -26.06
N PRO A 38 -26.91 -21.00 -26.01
CA PRO A 38 -27.70 -22.23 -25.94
C PRO A 38 -27.57 -23.06 -27.20
N PRO A 39 -27.69 -24.38 -27.16
CA PRO A 39 -27.67 -25.25 -28.33
C PRO A 39 -28.68 -24.80 -29.41
N GLY A 40 -28.23 -24.68 -30.64
CA GLY A 40 -29.07 -24.26 -31.76
C GLY A 40 -29.41 -22.76 -31.80
N LYS A 41 -28.81 -21.92 -30.95
CA LYS A 41 -28.94 -20.45 -30.96
C LYS A 41 -27.64 -19.79 -31.41
N ARG A 42 -27.75 -18.58 -32.00
CA ARG A 42 -26.60 -17.74 -32.36
C ARG A 42 -26.33 -16.61 -31.36
N GLN A 43 -27.26 -16.38 -30.44
CA GLN A 43 -27.18 -15.28 -29.47
C GLN A 43 -26.92 -15.83 -28.07
N ALA A 44 -26.02 -15.17 -27.36
CA ALA A 44 -25.75 -15.45 -25.95
C ALA A 44 -26.93 -15.01 -25.06
N VAL A 45 -27.11 -15.73 -23.97
CA VAL A 45 -27.96 -15.34 -22.83
C VAL A 45 -27.09 -15.17 -21.58
N TYR A 46 -27.57 -14.37 -20.67
CA TYR A 46 -26.79 -13.87 -19.51
C TYR A 46 -27.46 -14.30 -18.21
N LEU A 47 -26.68 -14.81 -17.28
CA LEU A 47 -27.20 -15.31 -16.00
C LEU A 47 -27.88 -14.19 -15.21
N LYS A 48 -29.15 -14.39 -14.83
CA LYS A 48 -29.95 -13.38 -14.12
C LYS A 48 -29.30 -12.91 -12.84
N GLU A 49 -28.83 -13.86 -12.03
CA GLU A 49 -28.18 -13.57 -10.75
C GLU A 49 -27.03 -12.57 -10.89
N ASP A 50 -26.18 -12.75 -11.93
CA ASP A 50 -25.03 -11.90 -12.16
C ASP A 50 -25.45 -10.50 -12.65
N VAL A 51 -26.43 -10.43 -13.56
CA VAL A 51 -26.97 -9.16 -14.07
C VAL A 51 -27.64 -8.38 -12.95
N ASP A 52 -28.46 -9.02 -12.12
CA ASP A 52 -29.15 -8.39 -11.00
C ASP A 52 -28.17 -7.97 -9.87
N SER A 53 -27.08 -8.74 -9.68
CA SER A 53 -26.02 -8.36 -8.73
C SER A 53 -25.27 -7.13 -9.21
N LEU A 54 -24.88 -7.10 -10.48
CA LEU A 54 -24.19 -5.94 -11.06
C LEU A 54 -25.07 -4.69 -11.02
N LYS A 55 -26.39 -4.81 -11.30
CA LYS A 55 -27.33 -3.71 -11.17
C LYS A 55 -27.34 -3.14 -9.74
N ARG A 56 -27.48 -4.01 -8.75
CA ARG A 56 -27.46 -3.59 -7.33
C ARG A 56 -26.15 -2.89 -6.94
N GLU A 57 -25.02 -3.37 -7.46
CA GLU A 57 -23.72 -2.73 -7.23
C GLU A 57 -23.63 -1.36 -7.88
N MET A 58 -24.16 -1.20 -9.11
CA MET A 58 -24.22 0.09 -9.80
C MET A 58 -25.14 1.07 -9.08
N GLU A 59 -26.31 0.63 -8.64
CA GLU A 59 -27.27 1.46 -7.86
C GLU A 59 -26.67 1.87 -6.51
N ALA A 60 -26.05 0.95 -5.78
CA ALA A 60 -25.35 1.25 -4.52
C ALA A 60 -24.20 2.27 -4.74
N TRP A 61 -23.48 2.19 -5.85
CA TRP A 61 -22.45 3.15 -6.21
C TRP A 61 -23.02 4.53 -6.55
N LEU A 62 -24.17 4.60 -7.23
CA LEU A 62 -24.87 5.85 -7.51
C LEU A 62 -25.41 6.51 -6.21
N ILE A 63 -26.01 5.71 -5.33
CA ILE A 63 -26.51 6.18 -4.02
C ILE A 63 -25.34 6.71 -3.18
N SER A 64 -24.17 6.02 -3.18
CA SER A 64 -22.99 6.48 -2.46
C SER A 64 -22.44 7.83 -2.96
N ARG A 65 -22.69 8.19 -4.22
CA ARG A 65 -22.35 9.51 -4.78
C ARG A 65 -23.30 10.64 -4.33
N HIS A 66 -24.51 10.31 -3.92
CA HIS A 66 -25.52 11.29 -3.43
C HIS A 66 -25.50 11.44 -1.91
N GLN A 67 -24.85 10.54 -1.18
CA GLN A 67 -24.56 10.76 0.23
C GLN A 67 -23.57 11.92 0.33
N VAL A 68 -23.82 12.84 1.24
CA VAL A 68 -23.00 14.01 1.57
C VAL A 68 -21.53 13.66 1.35
N LYS A 69 -20.88 14.36 0.41
CA LYS A 69 -19.45 14.15 0.13
C LYS A 69 -18.71 14.48 1.42
N MET A 70 -18.45 13.47 2.23
CA MET A 70 -17.49 13.63 3.31
C MET A 70 -16.16 14.07 2.70
N PRO A 71 -15.46 15.03 3.29
CA PRO A 71 -14.20 15.47 2.78
C PRO A 71 -13.26 14.25 2.63
N PRO A 72 -12.48 14.19 1.55
CA PRO A 72 -11.62 13.05 1.29
C PRO A 72 -10.62 12.89 2.43
N ALA A 73 -10.43 11.65 2.89
CA ALA A 73 -9.46 11.34 3.92
C ALA A 73 -8.05 11.78 3.48
N LYS A 74 -7.29 12.43 4.37
CA LYS A 74 -5.95 12.95 4.12
C LYS A 74 -4.91 11.99 4.65
N PHE A 75 -3.89 11.69 3.85
CA PHE A 75 -2.71 10.95 4.30
C PHE A 75 -1.71 11.93 4.91
N VAL A 76 -1.29 11.67 6.13
CA VAL A 76 -0.40 12.56 6.90
C VAL A 76 0.63 11.75 7.68
N ARG A 77 1.77 12.36 8.00
CA ARG A 77 2.71 11.81 8.98
C ARG A 77 2.07 11.87 10.37
N ALA A 78 2.26 10.82 11.16
CA ALA A 78 1.76 10.77 12.53
C ALA A 78 2.54 11.72 13.44
N THR A 79 1.84 12.30 14.41
CA THR A 79 2.44 13.08 15.50
C THR A 79 2.39 12.30 16.80
N ILE A 80 3.07 12.80 17.82
CA ILE A 80 3.06 12.18 19.17
C ILE A 80 1.64 12.16 19.75
N GLU A 81 0.88 13.21 19.52
CA GLU A 81 -0.50 13.38 19.97
C GLU A 81 -1.46 12.37 19.33
N ASP A 82 -1.14 11.90 18.14
CA ASP A 82 -1.93 10.90 17.41
C ASP A 82 -1.77 9.48 17.96
N MET A 83 -0.69 9.20 18.69
CA MET A 83 -0.30 7.83 19.06
C MET A 83 -1.36 7.07 19.87
N PRO A 84 -2.06 7.65 20.84
CA PRO A 84 -3.11 6.94 21.58
C PRO A 84 -4.21 6.40 20.64
N GLU A 85 -4.72 7.22 19.71
CA GLU A 85 -5.76 6.79 18.76
C GLU A 85 -5.19 5.85 17.69
N ALA A 86 -3.96 6.09 17.22
CA ALA A 86 -3.30 5.22 16.24
C ALA A 86 -3.07 3.80 16.78
N VAL A 87 -2.65 3.67 18.04
CA VAL A 87 -2.48 2.37 18.71
C VAL A 87 -3.84 1.69 18.91
N ALA A 88 -4.86 2.41 19.35
CA ALA A 88 -6.22 1.86 19.47
C ALA A 88 -6.77 1.38 18.12
N LEU A 89 -6.49 2.10 17.04
CA LEU A 89 -6.86 1.66 15.70
C LEU A 89 -6.08 0.40 15.27
N ALA A 90 -4.76 0.35 15.53
CA ALA A 90 -3.96 -0.83 15.24
C ALA A 90 -4.48 -2.07 15.97
N ASP A 91 -4.87 -1.93 17.24
CA ASP A 91 -5.51 -3.01 18.02
C ASP A 91 -6.82 -3.48 17.40
N ALA A 92 -7.66 -2.55 16.99
CA ALA A 92 -8.92 -2.88 16.33
C ALA A 92 -8.70 -3.61 14.98
N ILE A 93 -7.62 -3.30 14.26
CA ILE A 93 -7.28 -3.93 12.97
C ILE A 93 -6.67 -5.32 13.18
N PHE A 94 -5.75 -5.49 14.13
CA PHE A 94 -4.90 -6.67 14.26
C PHE A 94 -5.25 -7.57 15.46
N GLY A 95 -6.28 -7.21 16.24
CA GLY A 95 -6.82 -8.07 17.31
C GLY A 95 -6.10 -8.02 18.66
N GLY A 96 -5.28 -7.00 18.91
CA GLY A 96 -4.77 -6.66 20.24
C GLY A 96 -3.67 -7.56 20.86
N LEU A 97 -3.45 -8.76 20.34
CA LEU A 97 -2.52 -9.74 20.95
C LEU A 97 -1.05 -9.30 20.96
N ASN A 98 -0.66 -8.43 20.03
CA ASN A 98 0.70 -7.93 19.85
C ASN A 98 0.78 -6.41 19.89
N THR A 99 -0.12 -5.78 20.63
CA THR A 99 -0.15 -4.31 20.77
C THR A 99 1.17 -3.77 21.28
N ILE A 100 1.68 -2.79 20.54
CA ILE A 100 2.85 -2.03 20.99
C ILE A 100 2.35 -0.90 21.87
N PRO A 101 2.80 -0.81 23.14
CA PRO A 101 2.38 0.25 24.06
C PRO A 101 2.58 1.66 23.48
N VAL A 102 1.67 2.58 23.79
CA VAL A 102 1.68 3.97 23.30
C VAL A 102 3.03 4.65 23.58
N GLU A 103 3.57 4.45 24.79
CA GLU A 103 4.85 5.05 25.21
C GLU A 103 6.02 4.56 24.35
N LYS A 104 6.02 3.29 23.97
CA LYS A 104 7.02 2.73 23.04
C LYS A 104 6.89 3.34 21.65
N ARG A 105 5.67 3.46 21.12
CA ARG A 105 5.44 4.09 19.81
C ARG A 105 5.87 5.55 19.81
N ILE A 106 5.61 6.28 20.88
CA ILE A 106 6.08 7.65 21.07
C ILE A 106 7.63 7.69 21.08
N ALA A 107 8.28 6.77 21.79
CA ALA A 107 9.74 6.70 21.80
C ALA A 107 10.32 6.42 20.41
N TRP A 108 9.70 5.52 19.64
CA TRP A 108 10.11 5.24 18.25
C TRP A 108 9.92 6.46 17.34
N LEU A 109 8.78 7.14 17.46
CA LEU A 109 8.48 8.31 16.65
C LEU A 109 9.42 9.49 16.96
N LYS A 110 9.82 9.65 18.25
CA LYS A 110 10.86 10.61 18.65
C LYS A 110 12.21 10.27 18.04
N LYS A 111 12.55 8.98 17.91
CA LYS A 111 13.79 8.51 17.29
C LYS A 111 13.77 8.70 15.76
N ASN A 112 12.66 8.33 15.13
CA ASN A 112 12.48 8.50 13.69
C ASN A 112 11.01 8.91 13.39
N PRO A 113 10.77 10.18 13.06
CA PRO A 113 9.41 10.68 12.79
C PRO A 113 8.81 10.20 11.47
N ASP A 114 9.59 9.50 10.64
CA ASP A 114 9.19 9.04 9.29
C ASP A 114 8.80 7.55 9.26
N ILE A 115 8.27 7.01 10.36
CA ILE A 115 7.91 5.58 10.43
C ILE A 115 6.42 5.31 10.47
N ASP A 116 5.61 6.27 10.93
CA ASP A 116 4.17 6.13 11.09
C ASP A 116 3.41 7.17 10.32
N TYR A 117 2.39 6.71 9.60
CA TYR A 117 1.53 7.54 8.75
C TYR A 117 0.07 7.19 8.99
N LEU A 118 -0.78 8.18 8.91
CA LEU A 118 -2.19 8.08 9.22
C LEU A 118 -3.02 8.54 8.03
N LEU A 119 -4.15 7.88 7.85
CA LEU A 119 -5.21 8.39 7.01
C LEU A 119 -6.25 9.01 7.95
N LYS A 120 -6.41 10.33 7.91
CA LYS A 120 -7.37 11.09 8.71
C LYS A 120 -8.54 11.54 7.85
N GLN A 121 -9.75 11.32 8.35
CA GLN A 121 -10.97 11.87 7.78
C GLN A 121 -11.59 12.78 8.84
N GLU A 122 -11.59 14.09 8.57
CA GLU A 122 -11.83 15.11 9.59
C GLU A 122 -10.82 14.91 10.74
N GLU A 123 -11.30 14.77 11.98
CA GLU A 123 -10.46 14.54 13.16
C GLU A 123 -10.23 13.05 13.46
N GLN A 124 -10.85 12.13 12.72
CA GLN A 124 -10.79 10.70 13.00
C GLN A 124 -9.70 10.00 12.22
N ILE A 125 -8.89 9.17 12.88
CA ILE A 125 -7.95 8.28 12.23
C ILE A 125 -8.71 7.07 11.66
N VAL A 126 -8.73 6.93 10.34
CA VAL A 126 -9.44 5.87 9.61
C VAL A 126 -8.52 4.85 8.95
N GLY A 127 -7.22 5.12 8.93
CA GLY A 127 -6.21 4.21 8.40
C GLY A 127 -4.84 4.45 9.00
N TYR A 128 -4.02 3.41 8.99
CA TYR A 128 -2.70 3.38 9.60
C TYR A 128 -1.71 2.65 8.69
N LEU A 129 -0.54 3.24 8.53
CA LEU A 129 0.62 2.66 7.85
C LEU A 129 1.87 2.84 8.72
N SER A 130 2.63 1.76 8.90
CA SER A 130 3.91 1.80 9.60
C SER A 130 4.99 1.15 8.75
N LEU A 131 6.00 1.94 8.38
CA LEU A 131 7.18 1.54 7.60
C LEU A 131 8.42 1.82 8.44
N VAL A 132 9.04 0.79 8.96
CA VAL A 132 10.09 0.93 9.99
C VAL A 132 11.43 0.47 9.42
N PRO A 133 12.44 1.35 9.35
CA PRO A 133 13.80 0.93 8.99
C PRO A 133 14.43 0.19 10.16
N LEU A 134 14.82 -1.07 9.90
CA LEU A 134 15.39 -1.97 10.91
C LEU A 134 16.69 -2.60 10.41
N ARG A 135 17.52 -3.09 11.33
CA ARG A 135 18.67 -3.92 10.97
C ARG A 135 18.22 -5.27 10.41
N PRO A 136 19.00 -5.87 9.48
CA PRO A 136 18.66 -7.18 8.92
C PRO A 136 18.43 -8.26 9.99
N GLU A 137 19.25 -8.30 11.05
CA GLU A 137 19.13 -9.26 12.13
C GLU A 137 17.85 -9.05 12.96
N THR A 138 17.45 -7.80 13.18
CA THR A 138 16.18 -7.49 13.85
C THR A 138 14.99 -7.96 13.02
N ILE A 139 15.03 -7.76 11.70
CA ILE A 139 14.00 -8.26 10.78
C ILE A 139 13.94 -9.79 10.83
N GLU A 140 15.09 -10.46 10.81
CA GLU A 140 15.15 -11.91 10.90
C GLU A 140 14.54 -12.44 12.20
N ASP A 141 14.79 -11.79 13.33
CA ASP A 141 14.20 -12.15 14.61
C ASP A 141 12.67 -11.98 14.62
N LEU A 142 12.15 -10.96 13.94
CA LEU A 142 10.70 -10.76 13.79
C LEU A 142 10.07 -11.85 12.89
N LEU A 143 10.70 -12.17 11.76
CA LEU A 143 10.19 -13.20 10.84
C LEU A 143 10.22 -14.61 11.45
N THR A 144 11.22 -14.90 12.27
CA THR A 144 11.37 -16.19 12.97
C THR A 144 10.61 -16.26 14.30
N LEU A 145 9.89 -15.20 14.67
CA LEU A 145 9.19 -15.05 15.96
C LEU A 145 10.10 -15.20 17.19
N LYS A 146 11.41 -15.02 17.04
CA LYS A 146 12.33 -14.90 18.19
C LYS A 146 12.09 -13.64 18.98
N ARG A 147 11.64 -12.58 18.31
CA ARG A 147 11.18 -11.32 18.91
C ARG A 147 9.82 -10.95 18.31
N PHE A 148 9.01 -10.25 19.09
CA PHE A 148 7.76 -9.66 18.62
C PHE A 148 7.94 -8.14 18.47
N ALA A 149 7.08 -7.50 17.67
CA ALA A 149 7.12 -6.05 17.48
C ALA A 149 7.05 -5.28 18.82
N LYS A 150 6.28 -5.78 19.79
CA LYS A 150 6.18 -5.20 21.15
C LYS A 150 7.50 -5.26 21.95
N ASP A 151 8.44 -6.11 21.57
CA ASP A 151 9.73 -6.27 22.28
C ASP A 151 10.79 -5.29 21.75
N LEU A 152 10.54 -4.66 20.58
CA LEU A 152 11.44 -3.65 20.03
C LEU A 152 11.48 -2.42 20.90
N THR A 153 12.65 -1.77 20.91
CA THR A 153 12.92 -0.52 21.59
C THR A 153 13.26 0.59 20.59
N ALA A 154 13.43 1.81 21.03
CA ALA A 154 13.83 2.92 20.16
C ALA A 154 15.23 2.72 19.54
N GLU A 155 16.12 1.94 20.18
CA GLU A 155 17.46 1.62 19.68
C GLU A 155 17.42 0.66 18.49
N ASP A 156 16.37 -0.14 18.34
CA ASP A 156 16.17 -1.00 17.18
C ASP A 156 15.79 -0.19 15.94
N ILE A 157 15.18 0.98 16.12
CA ILE A 157 14.68 1.83 15.04
C ILE A 157 15.82 2.65 14.44
N LEU A 158 16.09 2.46 13.16
CA LEU A 158 17.09 3.23 12.44
C LEU A 158 16.51 4.60 12.01
N THR A 159 17.41 5.58 11.84
CA THR A 159 17.10 6.86 11.20
C THR A 159 17.37 6.75 9.69
N TYR A 160 16.73 7.63 8.93
CA TYR A 160 16.98 7.76 7.49
C TYR A 160 18.11 8.76 7.27
N GLU A 161 19.28 8.25 6.88
CA GLU A 161 20.47 9.07 6.58
C GLU A 161 20.80 9.01 5.09
N PRO A 162 21.07 10.15 4.43
CA PRO A 162 21.45 10.16 3.01
C PRO A 162 22.65 9.23 2.74
N ASN A 163 22.63 8.54 1.61
CA ASN A 163 23.63 7.55 1.21
C ASN A 163 23.79 6.32 2.14
N THR A 164 22.96 6.18 3.16
CA THR A 164 23.01 5.02 4.05
C THR A 164 21.90 4.04 3.65
N PRO A 165 22.22 2.86 3.07
CA PRO A 165 21.23 1.89 2.65
C PRO A 165 20.47 1.28 3.83
N VAL A 166 19.14 1.21 3.69
CA VAL A 166 18.26 0.64 4.73
C VAL A 166 17.37 -0.48 4.19
N ASP A 167 16.99 -1.39 5.07
CA ASP A 167 15.90 -2.33 4.86
C ASP A 167 14.66 -1.78 5.58
N ILE A 168 13.51 -1.75 4.90
CA ILE A 168 12.26 -1.29 5.47
C ILE A 168 11.37 -2.48 5.80
N TYR A 169 10.96 -2.57 7.05
CA TYR A 169 9.99 -3.53 7.51
C TYR A 169 8.59 -2.91 7.52
N GLY A 170 7.67 -3.48 6.73
CA GLY A 170 6.25 -3.14 6.73
C GLY A 170 5.59 -3.70 7.99
N MET A 171 5.59 -2.90 9.05
CA MET A 171 5.08 -3.30 10.38
C MET A 171 3.56 -3.43 10.39
N ALA A 172 2.86 -2.51 9.76
CA ALA A 172 1.41 -2.46 9.72
C ALA A 172 0.89 -1.68 8.51
N ILE A 173 -0.20 -2.15 7.93
CA ILE A 173 -1.04 -1.39 7.01
C ILE A 173 -2.47 -1.84 7.17
N GLY A 174 -3.39 -0.92 7.38
CA GLY A 174 -4.79 -1.27 7.50
C GLY A 174 -5.71 -0.07 7.62
N VAL A 175 -7.00 -0.33 7.47
CA VAL A 175 -8.06 0.68 7.63
C VAL A 175 -9.04 0.24 8.71
N ARG A 176 -9.75 1.19 9.28
CA ARG A 176 -10.74 0.99 10.34
C ARG A 176 -11.70 -0.15 9.97
N PRO A 177 -11.89 -1.15 10.85
CA PRO A 177 -12.85 -2.23 10.62
C PRO A 177 -14.30 -1.73 10.72
N GLY A 178 -15.26 -2.57 10.28
CA GLY A 178 -16.70 -2.27 10.38
C GLY A 178 -17.24 -1.29 9.36
N VAL A 179 -16.44 -0.84 8.40
CA VAL A 179 -16.84 0.09 7.34
C VAL A 179 -17.33 -0.66 6.09
N SER A 180 -18.01 0.05 5.20
CA SER A 180 -18.48 -0.52 3.92
C SER A 180 -17.31 -0.97 3.04
N LYS A 181 -17.55 -1.94 2.14
CA LYS A 181 -16.54 -2.41 1.18
C LYS A 181 -15.98 -1.28 0.31
N SER A 182 -16.82 -0.31 -0.08
CA SER A 182 -16.40 0.85 -0.87
C SER A 182 -15.46 1.77 -0.09
N GLN A 183 -15.77 2.07 1.17
CA GLN A 183 -14.90 2.86 2.04
C GLN A 183 -13.58 2.15 2.33
N LYS A 184 -13.63 0.84 2.64
CA LYS A 184 -12.42 0.02 2.83
C LYS A 184 -11.50 0.09 1.61
N ARG A 185 -12.07 -0.01 0.41
CA ARG A 185 -11.32 0.08 -0.85
C ARG A 185 -10.74 1.47 -1.06
N GLU A 186 -11.53 2.52 -0.88
CA GLU A 186 -11.08 3.90 -1.04
C GLU A 186 -9.93 4.25 -0.09
N TRP A 187 -10.11 3.96 1.21
CA TRP A 187 -9.09 4.23 2.21
C TRP A 187 -7.83 3.39 2.00
N GLY A 188 -7.99 2.11 1.63
CA GLY A 188 -6.88 1.24 1.29
C GLY A 188 -6.06 1.78 0.10
N GLN A 189 -6.73 2.24 -0.96
CA GLN A 189 -6.06 2.87 -2.10
C GLN A 189 -5.29 4.14 -1.69
N ARG A 190 -5.86 4.98 -0.83
CA ARG A 190 -5.20 6.18 -0.32
C ARG A 190 -3.96 5.85 0.52
N LEU A 191 -4.02 4.81 1.36
CA LEU A 191 -2.85 4.34 2.11
C LEU A 191 -1.73 3.85 1.17
N ILE A 192 -2.07 3.10 0.12
CA ILE A 192 -1.07 2.60 -0.85
C ILE A 192 -0.44 3.76 -1.62
N LEU A 193 -1.24 4.74 -2.06
CA LEU A 193 -0.72 5.93 -2.73
C LEU A 193 0.17 6.74 -1.78
N GLY A 194 -0.26 6.94 -0.53
CA GLY A 194 0.55 7.59 0.49
C GLY A 194 1.86 6.84 0.77
N ALA A 195 1.85 5.51 0.84
CA ALA A 195 3.07 4.72 0.96
C ALA A 195 4.04 4.97 -0.20
N LYS A 196 3.53 5.03 -1.44
CA LYS A 196 4.34 5.39 -2.61
C LYS A 196 4.96 6.79 -2.45
N ASP A 197 4.17 7.77 -2.05
CA ASP A 197 4.65 9.15 -1.86
C ASP A 197 5.74 9.24 -0.77
N VAL A 198 5.63 8.46 0.30
CA VAL A 198 6.68 8.32 1.33
C VAL A 198 7.98 7.80 0.71
N LEU A 199 7.92 6.75 -0.10
CA LEU A 199 9.13 6.22 -0.75
C LEU A 199 9.75 7.24 -1.69
N VAL A 200 8.95 7.97 -2.48
CA VAL A 200 9.44 9.03 -3.36
C VAL A 200 10.11 10.15 -2.56
N ASP A 201 9.54 10.55 -1.41
CA ASP A 201 10.17 11.51 -0.50
C ASP A 201 11.53 11.01 0.01
N LEU A 202 11.60 9.75 0.45
CA LEU A 202 12.87 9.14 0.87
C LEU A 202 13.90 9.15 -0.27
N GLY A 203 13.50 8.86 -1.52
CA GLY A 203 14.36 8.96 -2.69
C GLY A 203 14.89 10.37 -2.92
N LYS A 204 14.02 11.40 -2.84
CA LYS A 204 14.40 12.83 -2.95
C LYS A 204 15.37 13.28 -1.85
N ARG A 205 15.35 12.60 -0.71
CA ARG A 205 16.27 12.84 0.42
C ARG A 205 17.55 12.01 0.32
N GLY A 206 17.70 11.21 -0.73
CA GLY A 206 18.89 10.40 -0.98
C GLY A 206 19.01 9.16 -0.09
N ILE A 207 17.88 8.59 0.33
CA ILE A 207 17.85 7.39 1.17
C ILE A 207 17.75 6.15 0.28
N PRO A 208 18.82 5.32 0.17
CA PRO A 208 18.78 4.08 -0.60
C PRO A 208 18.01 3.01 0.19
N ILE A 209 16.94 2.47 -0.40
CA ILE A 209 16.20 1.34 0.15
C ILE A 209 16.66 0.09 -0.57
N ARG A 210 17.25 -0.88 0.15
CA ARG A 210 17.68 -2.17 -0.41
C ARG A 210 16.50 -3.12 -0.57
N ARG A 211 15.78 -3.35 0.51
CA ARG A 211 14.68 -4.30 0.56
C ARG A 211 13.49 -3.73 1.31
N MET A 212 12.31 -4.14 0.89
CA MET A 212 11.08 -4.00 1.66
C MET A 212 10.63 -5.40 2.08
N ILE A 213 10.41 -5.60 3.36
CA ILE A 213 10.06 -6.89 3.95
C ILE A 213 8.80 -6.73 4.78
N ALA A 214 7.92 -7.71 4.73
CA ALA A 214 6.74 -7.77 5.59
C ALA A 214 6.34 -9.22 5.85
N HIS A 215 5.58 -9.47 6.90
CA HIS A 215 4.83 -10.71 7.03
C HIS A 215 3.33 -10.45 7.20
N SER A 216 2.52 -11.44 6.88
CA SER A 216 1.07 -11.37 7.10
C SER A 216 0.51 -12.74 7.44
N PHE A 217 -0.52 -12.76 8.29
CA PHE A 217 -1.36 -13.91 8.59
C PHE A 217 -2.82 -13.68 8.17
N THR A 218 -3.15 -12.48 7.70
CA THR A 218 -4.52 -12.15 7.29
C THR A 218 -4.72 -12.33 5.79
N PRO A 219 -5.87 -12.86 5.33
CA PRO A 219 -6.16 -13.02 3.90
C PRO A 219 -6.05 -11.70 3.12
N ASP A 220 -6.48 -10.58 3.72
CA ASP A 220 -6.40 -9.26 3.07
C ASP A 220 -4.96 -8.77 2.94
N GLY A 221 -4.14 -8.96 3.98
CA GLY A 221 -2.73 -8.59 3.95
C GLY A 221 -1.95 -9.43 2.94
N ILE A 222 -2.15 -10.76 2.91
CA ILE A 222 -1.54 -11.67 1.93
C ILE A 222 -1.90 -11.24 0.50
N ARG A 223 -3.19 -10.96 0.26
CA ARG A 223 -3.66 -10.47 -1.03
C ARG A 223 -3.01 -9.13 -1.40
N LEU A 224 -2.95 -8.21 -0.45
CA LEU A 224 -2.32 -6.90 -0.66
C LEU A 224 -0.86 -7.03 -1.07
N MET A 225 -0.06 -7.82 -0.35
CA MET A 225 1.36 -8.02 -0.65
C MET A 225 1.56 -8.60 -2.06
N ARG A 226 0.78 -9.62 -2.43
CA ARG A 226 0.83 -10.21 -3.78
C ARG A 226 0.46 -9.20 -4.87
N HIS A 227 -0.59 -8.39 -4.67
CA HIS A 227 -0.99 -7.35 -5.64
C HIS A 227 0.01 -6.19 -5.72
N ALA A 228 0.69 -5.88 -4.64
CA ALA A 228 1.77 -4.89 -4.62
C ALA A 228 3.06 -5.39 -5.29
N GLY A 229 3.12 -6.67 -5.69
CA GLY A 229 4.26 -7.26 -6.39
C GLY A 229 5.37 -7.75 -5.46
N PHE A 230 5.06 -7.95 -4.18
CA PHE A 230 5.99 -8.63 -3.29
C PHE A 230 6.12 -10.10 -3.66
N THR A 231 7.36 -10.59 -3.63
CA THR A 231 7.65 -12.02 -3.76
C THR A 231 7.41 -12.69 -2.40
N GLU A 232 6.55 -13.71 -2.40
CA GLU A 232 6.36 -14.57 -1.23
C GLU A 232 7.59 -15.47 -1.08
N THR A 233 8.19 -15.45 0.10
CA THR A 233 9.36 -16.26 0.41
C THR A 233 8.96 -17.47 1.26
N THR A 234 9.88 -18.41 1.48
CA THR A 234 9.62 -19.53 2.38
C THR A 234 9.31 -19.00 3.78
N PRO A 235 8.14 -19.32 4.35
CA PRO A 235 7.75 -18.87 5.68
C PRO A 235 8.77 -19.32 6.73
N LYS A 236 9.17 -18.41 7.61
CA LYS A 236 10.12 -18.70 8.69
C LYS A 236 9.43 -19.13 9.99
N ALA A 237 8.11 -18.91 10.07
CA ALA A 237 7.30 -19.33 11.19
C ALA A 237 5.94 -19.90 10.73
N PRO A 238 5.39 -20.89 11.47
CA PRO A 238 4.11 -21.48 11.12
C PRO A 238 2.96 -20.45 11.09
N GLY A 239 2.11 -20.53 10.08
CA GLY A 239 0.93 -19.67 9.94
C GLY A 239 1.22 -18.23 9.48
N LEU A 240 2.48 -17.89 9.21
CA LEU A 240 2.88 -16.62 8.61
C LEU A 240 3.15 -16.80 7.11
N HIS A 241 3.00 -15.72 6.38
CA HIS A 241 3.43 -15.58 4.99
C HIS A 241 4.43 -14.44 4.95
N ASP A 242 5.65 -14.73 4.55
CA ASP A 242 6.75 -13.76 4.47
C ASP A 242 6.86 -13.22 3.05
N PHE A 243 7.04 -11.92 2.93
CA PHE A 243 7.06 -11.20 1.67
C PHE A 243 8.26 -10.28 1.59
N MET A 244 8.86 -10.19 0.40
CA MET A 244 10.02 -9.34 0.15
C MET A 244 9.98 -8.71 -1.25
N ILE A 245 10.46 -7.49 -1.35
CA ILE A 245 10.90 -6.86 -2.60
C ILE A 245 12.37 -6.51 -2.46
N ASP A 246 13.20 -6.99 -3.39
CA ASP A 246 14.51 -6.40 -3.66
C ASP A 246 14.27 -5.14 -4.47
N VAL A 247 14.46 -3.98 -3.84
CA VAL A 247 14.11 -2.70 -4.45
C VAL A 247 15.05 -2.36 -5.60
N GLU A 248 16.33 -2.70 -5.49
CA GLU A 248 17.31 -2.42 -6.53
C GLU A 248 17.02 -3.19 -7.82
N GLN A 249 16.70 -4.47 -7.70
CA GLN A 249 16.43 -5.36 -8.84
C GLN A 249 14.99 -5.23 -9.37
N SER A 250 14.07 -4.67 -8.59
CA SER A 250 12.65 -4.62 -8.94
C SER A 250 12.37 -3.67 -10.10
N GLY A 251 11.60 -4.12 -11.08
CA GLY A 251 11.03 -3.32 -12.17
C GLY A 251 9.59 -2.85 -11.93
N LEU A 252 9.08 -2.92 -10.70
CA LEU A 252 7.71 -2.55 -10.40
C LEU A 252 7.42 -1.07 -10.70
N PRO A 253 6.37 -0.75 -11.48
CA PRO A 253 6.10 0.63 -11.92
C PRO A 253 6.02 1.65 -10.78
N TRP A 254 5.43 1.28 -9.64
CA TRP A 254 5.28 2.18 -8.50
C TRP A 254 6.60 2.48 -7.76
N LEU A 255 7.65 1.64 -7.94
CA LEU A 255 9.00 1.92 -7.43
C LEU A 255 9.84 2.79 -8.37
N MET A 256 9.46 2.92 -9.65
CA MET A 256 10.26 3.66 -10.62
C MET A 256 10.36 5.15 -10.28
N GLU A 257 9.30 5.74 -9.72
CA GLU A 257 9.33 7.14 -9.28
C GLU A 257 10.32 7.35 -8.11
N TYR A 258 10.34 6.43 -7.14
CA TYR A 258 11.33 6.44 -6.06
C TYR A 258 12.76 6.32 -6.63
N LYS A 259 13.00 5.36 -7.53
CA LYS A 259 14.33 5.17 -8.13
C LYS A 259 14.77 6.39 -8.93
N GLY A 260 13.86 7.02 -9.66
CA GLY A 260 14.10 8.27 -10.38
C GLY A 260 14.53 9.38 -9.44
N ALA A 261 13.76 9.59 -8.37
CA ALA A 261 14.05 10.61 -7.35
C ALA A 261 15.41 10.38 -6.64
N LEU A 262 15.72 9.13 -6.30
CA LEU A 262 17.02 8.79 -5.71
C LEU A 262 18.18 9.05 -6.67
N LYS A 263 18.02 8.70 -7.95
CA LYS A 263 19.02 8.92 -8.98
C LYS A 263 19.27 10.42 -9.20
N GLU A 264 18.22 11.21 -9.32
CA GLU A 264 18.31 12.68 -9.45
C GLU A 264 19.08 13.30 -8.29
N TRP A 265 18.79 12.85 -7.06
CA TRP A 265 19.51 13.30 -5.88
C TRP A 265 21.01 12.94 -5.95
N GLN A 266 21.35 11.70 -6.31
CA GLN A 266 22.73 11.23 -6.46
C GLN A 266 23.51 12.02 -7.52
N GLU A 267 22.89 12.29 -8.67
CA GLU A 267 23.48 13.09 -9.75
C GLU A 267 23.76 14.52 -9.29
N ALA A 268 22.83 15.15 -8.57
CA ALA A 268 23.01 16.48 -8.01
C ALA A 268 24.19 16.55 -7.00
N GLN A 269 24.32 15.54 -6.14
CA GLN A 269 25.43 15.46 -5.18
C GLN A 269 26.78 15.29 -5.90
N ASN A 270 26.85 14.44 -6.93
CA ASN A 270 28.06 14.24 -7.71
C ASN A 270 28.51 15.51 -8.44
N GLN A 271 27.57 16.28 -8.99
CA GLN A 271 27.85 17.58 -9.61
C GLN A 271 28.39 18.59 -8.60
N ALA A 272 27.76 18.68 -7.41
CA ALA A 272 28.19 19.59 -6.35
C ALA A 272 29.62 19.28 -5.86
N ASN A 273 29.94 17.99 -5.70
CA ASN A 273 31.27 17.53 -5.28
C ASN A 273 32.33 17.76 -6.38
N GLY A 274 31.97 17.56 -7.65
CA GLY A 274 32.85 17.84 -8.79
C GLY A 274 33.24 19.31 -8.92
N HIS A 275 32.35 20.22 -8.58
CA HIS A 275 32.64 21.67 -8.57
C HIS A 275 33.51 22.07 -7.38
N ARG A 276 33.36 21.46 -6.20
CA ARG A 276 34.24 21.70 -5.04
C ARG A 276 35.69 21.25 -5.30
N GLY A 277 35.86 20.08 -5.93
CA GLY A 277 37.20 19.55 -6.24
C GLY A 277 37.97 20.38 -7.26
N LYS A 278 37.28 21.09 -8.17
CA LYS A 278 37.93 22.03 -9.13
C LYS A 278 38.36 23.34 -8.48
N ARG A 279 37.63 23.86 -7.50
CA ARG A 279 37.98 25.10 -6.78
C ARG A 279 39.20 24.93 -5.87
N THR A 280 39.37 23.80 -5.24
CA THR A 280 40.54 23.52 -4.36
C THR A 280 41.84 23.30 -5.15
N ARG A 281 41.79 22.79 -6.39
CA ARG A 281 42.98 22.65 -7.25
C ARG A 281 43.52 23.97 -7.82
N ASN A 282 42.67 24.96 -7.99
CA ASN A 282 43.09 26.26 -8.55
C ASN A 282 43.69 27.26 -7.50
N ASN A 283 43.63 26.90 -6.23
CA ASN A 283 44.15 27.73 -5.11
C ASN A 283 45.42 27.12 -4.44
N ALA A 284 46.10 26.17 -5.08
CA ALA A 284 47.42 25.74 -4.60
C ALA A 284 48.45 26.81 -4.96
N PRO A 285 49.19 27.41 -3.99
CA PRO A 285 50.22 28.41 -4.32
C PRO A 285 51.34 27.71 -5.10
N SER A 286 51.65 28.24 -6.30
CA SER A 286 52.86 27.87 -7.00
C SER A 286 54.06 28.33 -6.19
N HIS A 287 54.66 27.42 -5.43
CA HIS A 287 56.02 27.67 -4.92
C HIS A 287 56.99 27.54 -6.06
N SER A 288 57.37 28.65 -6.64
CA SER A 288 58.55 28.77 -7.49
C SER A 288 59.76 28.88 -6.57
N VAL A 289 60.72 27.95 -6.75
CA VAL A 289 62.07 28.03 -6.21
C VAL A 289 62.92 28.84 -7.18
#